data_f7cd85c55aff0300e6c5426b8fa2287d
#
_entry.id   f7cd85c55aff0300e6c5426b8fa2287d
#
_cell.length_a   1.000
_cell.length_b   1.000
_cell.length_c   1.000
_cell.angle_alpha   90.00
_cell.angle_beta   90.00
_cell.angle_gamma   90.00
#
_symmetry.space_group_name_H-M   'P 1'
#
loop_
_entity.id
_entity.type
_entity.pdbx_description
1 polymer ?
#
loop_
_entity_poly.entity_id
_entity_poly.type
_entity_poly.pdbx_seq_one_letter_code
_entity_poly.pdbx_strand_id
1 'polypeptide(L)'
;IINKLWLALLSLVTWEIAIQSQTTPSYGQRLGWGADDVVVILHVDDVGMSHSANVGAIQSVENGVATSWAVMMPCAWVSEIAHYLHEHPTVDSGLHLTLTSEWKSYRWGPIAGKSAVPGLVDNEGCLWRSVPQVLAKASADEIELEIRAQVNRAETLGIPITHLDSHMGTLFAHPDYFRRYAKVGIEKQIPILAPGGHMTYAAQENGEAAEKLKPFVQQIWDAGLPVIDDLHTDSYGWPADEKPERLATLLKALKPGITQILFYASEPSDVFPLITGSSESRKGDLNALTSPMVRETIIDQKIILTTWKELMERRRKVQP
;
A
#
# COMPACT_ATOMS: atom_id res chain seq x y z
N ILE A 1 74.52 49.30 6.76
CA ILE A 1 74.11 48.00 6.17
C ILE A 1 72.80 47.66 6.73
N ILE A 2 71.67 47.87 6.00
CA ILE A 2 70.30 47.67 6.43
C ILE A 2 69.68 46.65 5.52
N ASN A 3 69.31 45.47 6.12
CA ASN A 3 68.56 44.42 5.44
C ASN A 3 67.07 44.71 5.54
N LYS A 4 66.45 44.82 4.39
CA LYS A 4 64.97 44.88 4.30
C LYS A 4 64.43 43.45 4.13
N LEU A 5 63.73 42.93 5.14
CA LEU A 5 62.86 41.75 5.03
C LEU A 5 61.57 42.14 4.37
N TRP A 6 61.22 41.47 3.28
CA TRP A 6 59.90 41.49 2.68
C TRP A 6 59.06 40.35 3.29
N LEU A 7 58.02 40.72 4.03
CA LEU A 7 56.97 39.77 4.46
C LEU A 7 55.98 39.64 3.30
N ALA A 8 55.96 38.47 2.66
CA ALA A 8 54.89 38.08 1.75
C ALA A 8 53.73 37.51 2.55
N LEU A 9 52.58 38.21 2.61
CA LEU A 9 51.33 37.68 3.09
C LEU A 9 50.75 36.71 2.04
N LEU A 10 50.80 35.40 2.32
CA LEU A 10 50.03 34.41 1.61
C LEU A 10 48.61 34.44 2.22
N SER A 11 47.65 35.02 1.51
CA SER A 11 46.23 34.85 1.78
C SER A 11 45.78 33.46 1.32
N LEU A 12 45.66 32.55 2.26
CA LEU A 12 45.00 31.25 2.05
C LEU A 12 43.49 31.52 1.89
N VAL A 13 43.03 31.56 0.65
CA VAL A 13 41.60 31.47 0.35
C VAL A 13 41.24 29.99 0.48
N THR A 14 40.70 29.60 1.63
CA THR A 14 40.07 28.31 1.81
C THR A 14 38.71 28.33 1.09
N TRP A 15 38.67 27.72 -0.08
CA TRP A 15 37.40 27.37 -0.69
C TRP A 15 36.80 26.22 0.12
N GLU A 16 35.84 26.52 0.96
CA GLU A 16 34.91 25.49 1.47
C GLU A 16 34.08 24.98 0.29
N ILE A 17 34.50 23.85 -0.26
CA ILE A 17 33.67 23.06 -1.15
C ILE A 17 32.56 22.49 -0.23
N ALA A 18 31.43 23.15 -0.19
CA ALA A 18 30.22 22.57 0.37
C ALA A 18 29.89 21.35 -0.49
N ILE A 19 30.28 20.17 -0.01
CA ILE A 19 29.81 18.90 -0.54
C ILE A 19 28.32 18.87 -0.17
N GLN A 20 27.52 19.42 -1.04
CA GLN A 20 26.08 19.25 -1.01
C GLN A 20 25.85 17.76 -1.26
N SER A 21 25.61 17.00 -0.22
CA SER A 21 25.15 15.62 -0.32
C SER A 21 23.94 15.66 -1.23
N GLN A 22 24.07 15.21 -2.46
CA GLN A 22 22.96 15.05 -3.37
C GLN A 22 22.09 13.94 -2.78
N THR A 23 21.10 14.33 -2.00
CA THR A 23 20.06 13.39 -1.56
C THR A 23 19.32 12.90 -2.81
N THR A 24 19.27 11.60 -2.99
CA THR A 24 18.51 11.01 -4.10
C THR A 24 17.06 11.54 -4.03
N PRO A 25 16.51 12.09 -5.13
CA PRO A 25 15.15 12.60 -5.14
C PRO A 25 14.17 11.52 -4.71
N SER A 26 13.18 11.89 -3.89
CA SER A 26 12.07 11.00 -3.53
C SER A 26 11.29 10.56 -4.77
N TYR A 27 10.54 9.47 -4.68
CA TYR A 27 9.66 9.07 -5.77
C TYR A 27 8.56 10.11 -6.02
N GLY A 28 8.11 10.82 -4.98
CA GLY A 28 7.25 11.99 -5.12
C GLY A 28 7.86 13.03 -6.04
N GLN A 29 9.12 13.42 -5.81
CA GLN A 29 9.82 14.37 -6.68
C GLN A 29 10.01 13.82 -8.11
N ARG A 30 10.37 12.54 -8.24
CA ARG A 30 10.51 11.87 -9.54
C ARG A 30 9.20 11.82 -10.32
N LEU A 31 8.05 11.85 -9.65
CA LEU A 31 6.71 11.92 -10.24
C LEU A 31 6.19 13.36 -10.41
N GLY A 32 7.03 14.37 -10.11
CA GLY A 32 6.75 15.78 -10.42
C GLY A 32 6.08 16.56 -9.29
N TRP A 33 6.09 16.07 -8.05
CA TRP A 33 5.77 16.88 -6.87
C TRP A 33 6.99 17.67 -6.38
N GLY A 34 6.75 18.69 -5.57
CA GLY A 34 7.80 19.50 -4.95
C GLY A 34 8.65 18.71 -3.94
N ALA A 35 9.83 19.24 -3.61
CA ALA A 35 10.75 18.58 -2.67
C ALA A 35 10.17 18.48 -1.24
N ASP A 36 9.32 19.43 -0.87
CA ASP A 36 8.70 19.53 0.46
C ASP A 36 7.25 19.02 0.48
N ASP A 37 6.74 18.53 -0.65
CA ASP A 37 5.36 18.04 -0.74
C ASP A 37 5.19 16.74 0.04
N VAL A 38 4.20 16.71 0.94
CA VAL A 38 3.71 15.51 1.61
C VAL A 38 2.51 14.98 0.82
N VAL A 39 2.68 13.83 0.19
CA VAL A 39 1.69 13.21 -0.68
C VAL A 39 1.20 11.92 -0.03
N VAL A 40 -0.11 11.73 0.07
CA VAL A 40 -0.69 10.63 0.85
C VAL A 40 -1.74 9.87 0.05
N ILE A 41 -1.67 8.54 0.14
CA ILE A 41 -2.74 7.62 -0.22
C ILE A 41 -3.35 7.12 1.09
N LEU A 42 -4.61 7.48 1.37
CA LEU A 42 -5.38 6.88 2.46
C LEU A 42 -6.13 5.69 1.89
N HIS A 43 -5.64 4.49 2.22
CA HIS A 43 -6.01 3.25 1.55
C HIS A 43 -6.86 2.34 2.43
N VAL A 44 -7.92 1.74 1.88
CA VAL A 44 -8.80 0.80 2.60
C VAL A 44 -8.62 -0.61 2.04
N ASP A 45 -8.10 -1.51 2.88
CA ASP A 45 -7.95 -2.94 2.60
C ASP A 45 -9.26 -3.73 2.84
N ASP A 46 -9.27 -4.99 2.47
CA ASP A 46 -10.31 -6.00 2.74
C ASP A 46 -11.68 -5.72 2.10
N VAL A 47 -11.76 -4.91 1.05
CA VAL A 47 -13.02 -4.68 0.32
C VAL A 47 -13.46 -5.97 -0.40
N GLY A 48 -14.75 -6.22 -0.43
CA GLY A 48 -15.31 -7.47 -0.96
C GLY A 48 -15.36 -8.62 0.04
N MET A 49 -14.71 -8.45 1.21
CA MET A 49 -14.70 -9.46 2.25
C MET A 49 -16.09 -9.70 2.84
N SER A 50 -16.82 -8.64 3.15
CA SER A 50 -18.17 -8.67 3.68
C SER A 50 -18.95 -7.42 3.27
N HIS A 51 -20.27 -7.46 3.43
CA HIS A 51 -21.11 -6.27 3.24
C HIS A 51 -20.66 -5.10 4.14
N SER A 52 -20.39 -5.37 5.42
CA SER A 52 -19.90 -4.34 6.36
C SER A 52 -18.58 -3.69 5.90
N ALA A 53 -17.64 -4.47 5.35
CA ALA A 53 -16.40 -3.94 4.80
C ALA A 53 -16.65 -3.09 3.54
N ASN A 54 -17.55 -3.52 2.66
CA ASN A 54 -17.94 -2.76 1.47
C ASN A 54 -18.56 -1.42 1.84
N VAL A 55 -19.53 -1.41 2.74
CA VAL A 55 -20.19 -0.17 3.20
C VAL A 55 -19.18 0.77 3.87
N GLY A 56 -18.31 0.25 4.72
CA GLY A 56 -17.25 1.05 5.37
C GLY A 56 -16.28 1.68 4.37
N ALA A 57 -15.85 0.93 3.36
CA ALA A 57 -14.99 1.45 2.31
C ALA A 57 -15.68 2.52 1.46
N ILE A 58 -16.94 2.29 1.04
CA ILE A 58 -17.74 3.25 0.28
C ILE A 58 -17.91 4.55 1.07
N GLN A 59 -18.30 4.48 2.34
CA GLN A 59 -18.45 5.66 3.21
C GLN A 59 -17.13 6.40 3.37
N SER A 60 -16.00 5.68 3.49
CA SER A 60 -14.67 6.27 3.62
C SER A 60 -14.24 7.08 2.40
N VAL A 61 -14.67 6.69 1.21
CA VAL A 61 -14.39 7.41 -0.05
C VAL A 61 -15.42 8.50 -0.32
N GLU A 62 -16.72 8.21 -0.19
CA GLU A 62 -17.78 9.18 -0.52
C GLU A 62 -17.91 10.31 0.49
N ASN A 63 -17.82 9.99 1.78
CA ASN A 63 -18.05 10.92 2.88
C ASN A 63 -16.78 11.25 3.66
N GLY A 64 -15.71 10.49 3.44
CA GLY A 64 -14.45 10.59 4.15
C GLY A 64 -13.33 11.24 3.36
N VAL A 65 -12.11 10.80 3.67
CA VAL A 65 -10.86 11.26 3.08
C VAL A 65 -10.08 10.11 2.41
N ALA A 66 -10.60 8.88 2.40
CA ALA A 66 -9.95 7.77 1.72
C ALA A 66 -9.89 8.03 0.20
N THR A 67 -8.76 7.65 -0.40
CA THR A 67 -8.50 7.93 -1.82
C THR A 67 -8.38 6.67 -2.66
N SER A 68 -8.24 5.52 -2.02
CA SER A 68 -8.00 4.24 -2.69
C SER A 68 -8.50 3.09 -1.84
N TRP A 69 -8.78 1.96 -2.47
CA TRP A 69 -9.04 0.70 -1.79
C TRP A 69 -8.55 -0.52 -2.58
N ALA A 70 -8.53 -1.71 -1.93
CA ALA A 70 -8.20 -2.95 -2.60
C ALA A 70 -9.18 -4.09 -2.26
N VAL A 71 -9.52 -4.89 -3.29
CA VAL A 71 -10.60 -5.89 -3.29
C VAL A 71 -10.06 -7.30 -3.12
N MET A 72 -10.60 -8.06 -2.15
CA MET A 72 -10.29 -9.48 -1.89
C MET A 72 -11.09 -10.40 -2.84
N MET A 73 -10.54 -10.72 -4.00
CA MET A 73 -11.24 -11.49 -5.03
C MET A 73 -11.78 -12.87 -4.60
N PRO A 74 -11.17 -13.63 -3.67
CA PRO A 74 -11.74 -14.90 -3.21
C PRO A 74 -13.04 -14.77 -2.39
N CYS A 75 -13.38 -13.58 -1.91
CA CYS A 75 -14.49 -13.38 -1.00
C CYS A 75 -15.85 -13.26 -1.70
N ALA A 76 -16.93 -13.55 -0.96
CA ALA A 76 -18.27 -13.67 -1.52
C ALA A 76 -18.92 -12.31 -1.90
N TRP A 77 -18.54 -11.22 -1.21
CA TRP A 77 -19.16 -9.90 -1.41
C TRP A 77 -18.52 -9.05 -2.50
N VAL A 78 -17.61 -9.63 -3.28
CA VAL A 78 -16.96 -8.98 -4.43
C VAL A 78 -17.98 -8.53 -5.49
N SER A 79 -19.07 -9.28 -5.69
CA SER A 79 -20.11 -8.94 -6.69
C SER A 79 -20.80 -7.61 -6.37
N GLU A 80 -20.99 -7.28 -5.09
CA GLU A 80 -21.56 -5.99 -4.65
C GLU A 80 -20.62 -4.84 -5.04
N ILE A 81 -19.32 -4.99 -4.78
CA ILE A 81 -18.32 -3.98 -5.14
C ILE A 81 -18.16 -3.86 -6.66
N ALA A 82 -18.21 -4.96 -7.41
CA ALA A 82 -18.19 -4.89 -8.86
C ALA A 82 -19.37 -4.07 -9.42
N HIS A 83 -20.56 -4.27 -8.86
CA HIS A 83 -21.74 -3.49 -9.23
C HIS A 83 -21.58 -2.00 -8.91
N TYR A 84 -21.13 -1.68 -7.69
CA TYR A 84 -20.84 -0.31 -7.28
C TYR A 84 -19.81 0.37 -8.20
N LEU A 85 -18.72 -0.32 -8.54
CA LEU A 85 -17.67 0.23 -9.40
C LEU A 85 -18.11 0.47 -10.85
N HIS A 86 -19.08 -0.29 -11.36
CA HIS A 86 -19.69 -0.01 -12.67
C HIS A 86 -20.41 1.34 -12.69
N GLU A 87 -21.03 1.72 -11.57
CA GLU A 87 -21.72 3.00 -11.43
C GLU A 87 -20.76 4.15 -11.04
N HIS A 88 -19.60 3.80 -10.44
CA HIS A 88 -18.59 4.74 -9.95
C HIS A 88 -17.18 4.48 -10.53
N PRO A 89 -16.98 4.59 -11.86
CA PRO A 89 -15.74 4.18 -12.54
C PRO A 89 -14.52 5.05 -12.24
N THR A 90 -14.70 6.13 -11.51
CA THR A 90 -13.62 7.04 -11.10
C THR A 90 -12.92 6.63 -9.82
N VAL A 91 -13.51 5.74 -9.05
CA VAL A 91 -12.95 5.23 -7.79
C VAL A 91 -11.64 4.48 -8.07
N ASP A 92 -10.62 4.76 -7.27
CA ASP A 92 -9.33 4.09 -7.33
C ASP A 92 -9.42 2.74 -6.62
N SER A 93 -9.52 1.67 -7.41
CA SER A 93 -9.76 0.31 -6.92
C SER A 93 -8.65 -0.63 -7.38
N GLY A 94 -7.91 -1.20 -6.42
CA GLY A 94 -6.91 -2.23 -6.65
C GLY A 94 -7.39 -3.62 -6.26
N LEU A 95 -6.47 -4.59 -6.29
CA LEU A 95 -6.69 -5.95 -5.80
C LEU A 95 -5.85 -6.23 -4.57
N HIS A 96 -6.52 -6.59 -3.48
CA HIS A 96 -5.93 -7.11 -2.25
C HIS A 96 -5.66 -8.60 -2.43
N LEU A 97 -4.49 -8.93 -3.06
CA LEU A 97 -4.15 -10.29 -3.45
C LEU A 97 -4.13 -11.22 -2.24
N THR A 98 -5.10 -12.09 -2.19
CA THR A 98 -5.47 -12.86 -1.02
C THR A 98 -4.97 -14.30 -1.14
N LEU A 99 -4.02 -14.66 -0.27
CA LEU A 99 -3.36 -15.98 -0.24
C LEU A 99 -3.56 -16.71 1.09
N THR A 100 -4.32 -16.10 2.01
CA THR A 100 -4.68 -16.65 3.32
C THR A 100 -6.18 -16.52 3.57
N SER A 101 -6.71 -17.30 4.51
CA SER A 101 -8.09 -17.27 4.98
C SER A 101 -8.10 -17.54 6.49
N GLU A 102 -7.85 -16.51 7.28
CA GLU A 102 -7.41 -16.60 8.68
C GLU A 102 -8.55 -16.85 9.68
N TRP A 103 -9.80 -16.51 9.35
CA TRP A 103 -10.87 -16.54 10.35
C TRP A 103 -11.44 -17.94 10.59
N LYS A 104 -12.10 -18.11 11.72
CA LYS A 104 -12.55 -19.43 12.19
C LYS A 104 -13.72 -19.98 11.38
N SER A 105 -14.75 -19.17 11.17
CA SER A 105 -16.04 -19.62 10.64
C SER A 105 -16.40 -19.02 9.29
N TYR A 106 -15.63 -18.06 8.82
CA TYR A 106 -15.81 -17.42 7.52
C TYR A 106 -14.52 -17.61 6.70
N ARG A 107 -14.56 -18.55 5.77
CA ARG A 107 -13.41 -19.05 5.03
C ARG A 107 -13.66 -19.04 3.54
N TRP A 108 -12.59 -18.87 2.78
CA TRP A 108 -12.60 -18.90 1.31
C TRP A 108 -11.45 -19.73 0.75
N GLY A 109 -11.66 -20.30 -0.44
CA GLY A 109 -10.66 -21.02 -1.19
C GLY A 109 -10.00 -20.16 -2.26
N PRO A 110 -8.96 -20.68 -2.94
CA PRO A 110 -8.30 -20.00 -4.04
C PRO A 110 -9.19 -19.90 -5.29
N ILE A 111 -9.02 -18.82 -6.06
CA ILE A 111 -9.71 -18.62 -7.34
C ILE A 111 -9.20 -19.61 -8.40
N ALA A 112 -7.91 -19.94 -8.41
CA ALA A 112 -7.35 -20.94 -9.31
C ALA A 112 -7.87 -22.35 -9.06
N GLY A 113 -8.46 -22.60 -7.88
CA GLY A 113 -8.96 -23.91 -7.46
C GLY A 113 -7.89 -24.85 -6.93
N LYS A 114 -8.31 -25.75 -6.01
CA LYS A 114 -7.42 -26.69 -5.30
C LYS A 114 -6.51 -27.52 -6.22
N SER A 115 -6.99 -27.93 -7.37
CA SER A 115 -6.21 -28.79 -8.29
C SER A 115 -5.04 -28.04 -8.94
N ALA A 116 -5.15 -26.73 -9.13
CA ALA A 116 -4.09 -25.91 -9.72
C ALA A 116 -3.08 -25.44 -8.68
N VAL A 117 -3.52 -25.20 -7.43
CA VAL A 117 -2.70 -24.67 -6.35
C VAL A 117 -2.85 -25.50 -5.06
N PRO A 118 -2.54 -26.81 -5.08
CA PRO A 118 -2.74 -27.70 -3.94
C PRO A 118 -1.95 -27.28 -2.69
N GLY A 119 -0.78 -26.64 -2.85
CA GLY A 119 0.03 -26.15 -1.74
C GLY A 119 -0.58 -24.93 -1.02
N LEU A 120 -1.50 -24.19 -1.66
CA LEU A 120 -2.20 -23.07 -1.04
C LEU A 120 -3.42 -23.49 -0.20
N VAL A 121 -3.81 -24.77 -0.23
CA VAL A 121 -5.11 -25.23 0.29
C VAL A 121 -4.93 -26.15 1.48
N ASP A 122 -5.71 -25.90 2.52
CA ASP A 122 -5.80 -26.76 3.70
C ASP A 122 -6.76 -27.95 3.48
N ASN A 123 -6.95 -28.77 4.54
CA ASN A 123 -7.81 -29.94 4.48
C ASN A 123 -9.32 -29.61 4.32
N GLU A 124 -9.73 -28.38 4.63
CA GLU A 124 -11.11 -27.89 4.46
C GLU A 124 -11.36 -27.38 3.02
N GLY A 125 -10.32 -27.33 2.19
CA GLY A 125 -10.42 -26.77 0.83
C GLY A 125 -10.30 -25.26 0.78
N CYS A 126 -9.92 -24.62 1.88
CA CYS A 126 -9.73 -23.19 2.00
C CYS A 126 -8.25 -22.83 1.90
N LEU A 127 -7.94 -21.56 1.61
CA LEU A 127 -6.58 -21.04 1.76
C LEU A 127 -6.08 -21.22 3.21
N TRP A 128 -4.77 -21.35 3.41
CA TRP A 128 -4.18 -21.49 4.74
C TRP A 128 -4.54 -20.29 5.64
N ARG A 129 -4.55 -20.51 6.96
CA ARG A 129 -4.95 -19.49 7.95
C ARG A 129 -3.87 -18.45 8.22
N SER A 130 -2.62 -18.70 7.84
CA SER A 130 -1.52 -17.81 8.20
C SER A 130 -0.40 -17.82 7.17
N VAL A 131 0.33 -16.72 7.10
CA VAL A 131 1.51 -16.55 6.25
C VAL A 131 2.56 -17.65 6.49
N PRO A 132 2.91 -18.05 7.74
CA PRO A 132 3.84 -19.15 7.96
C PRO A 132 3.38 -20.48 7.37
N GLN A 133 2.08 -20.76 7.35
CA GLN A 133 1.56 -21.97 6.72
C GLN A 133 1.69 -21.93 5.19
N VAL A 134 1.42 -20.79 4.57
CA VAL A 134 1.63 -20.56 3.13
C VAL A 134 3.10 -20.75 2.79
N LEU A 135 4.02 -20.14 3.54
CA LEU A 135 5.47 -20.29 3.33
C LEU A 135 5.97 -21.74 3.44
N ALA A 136 5.35 -22.51 4.32
CA ALA A 136 5.73 -23.92 4.53
C ALA A 136 5.18 -24.88 3.45
N LYS A 137 4.17 -24.47 2.67
CA LYS A 137 3.40 -25.39 1.83
C LYS A 137 3.31 -24.99 0.37
N ALA A 138 3.18 -23.71 0.06
CA ALA A 138 2.95 -23.23 -1.29
C ALA A 138 4.27 -22.97 -2.03
N SER A 139 4.33 -23.33 -3.29
CA SER A 139 5.41 -22.96 -4.19
C SER A 139 5.20 -21.57 -4.78
N ALA A 140 6.28 -20.91 -5.23
CA ALA A 140 6.18 -19.63 -5.91
C ALA A 140 5.37 -19.71 -7.23
N ASP A 141 5.35 -20.86 -7.90
CA ASP A 141 4.55 -21.05 -9.10
C ASP A 141 3.05 -21.09 -8.78
N GLU A 142 2.65 -21.72 -7.68
CA GLU A 142 1.27 -21.72 -7.21
C GLU A 142 0.83 -20.31 -6.79
N ILE A 143 1.72 -19.52 -6.16
CA ILE A 143 1.48 -18.09 -5.84
C ILE A 143 1.19 -17.31 -7.14
N GLU A 144 2.02 -17.45 -8.18
CA GLU A 144 1.80 -16.78 -9.46
C GLU A 144 0.47 -17.18 -10.11
N LEU A 145 0.15 -18.49 -10.10
CA LEU A 145 -1.11 -18.98 -10.66
C LEU A 145 -2.32 -18.37 -9.97
N GLU A 146 -2.30 -18.29 -8.64
CA GLU A 146 -3.39 -17.69 -7.87
C GLU A 146 -3.49 -16.16 -8.10
N ILE A 147 -2.36 -15.43 -8.13
CA ILE A 147 -2.36 -13.99 -8.47
C ILE A 147 -3.02 -13.78 -9.84
N ARG A 148 -2.63 -14.54 -10.85
CA ARG A 148 -3.20 -14.43 -12.19
C ARG A 148 -4.69 -14.77 -12.24
N ALA A 149 -5.12 -15.76 -11.47
CA ALA A 149 -6.53 -16.13 -11.37
C ALA A 149 -7.37 -15.02 -10.73
N GLN A 150 -6.86 -14.35 -9.67
CA GLN A 150 -7.52 -13.22 -9.05
C GLN A 150 -7.61 -12.02 -10.00
N VAL A 151 -6.53 -11.69 -10.72
CA VAL A 151 -6.53 -10.63 -11.75
C VAL A 151 -7.54 -10.95 -12.85
N ASN A 152 -7.53 -12.16 -13.39
CA ASN A 152 -8.46 -12.58 -14.45
C ASN A 152 -9.93 -12.52 -13.99
N ARG A 153 -10.22 -12.89 -12.72
CA ARG A 153 -11.56 -12.77 -12.16
C ARG A 153 -12.02 -11.31 -12.10
N ALA A 154 -11.15 -10.40 -11.65
CA ALA A 154 -11.46 -8.98 -11.61
C ALA A 154 -11.72 -8.41 -13.01
N GLU A 155 -10.88 -8.74 -13.99
CA GLU A 155 -11.07 -8.38 -15.41
C GLU A 155 -12.43 -8.91 -15.93
N THR A 156 -12.81 -10.15 -15.61
CA THR A 156 -14.08 -10.76 -16.01
C THR A 156 -15.28 -10.03 -15.38
N LEU A 157 -15.16 -9.55 -14.15
CA LEU A 157 -16.20 -8.79 -13.46
C LEU A 157 -16.21 -7.30 -13.85
N GLY A 158 -15.30 -6.86 -14.73
CA GLY A 158 -15.19 -5.46 -15.13
C GLY A 158 -14.70 -4.53 -14.04
N ILE A 159 -14.06 -5.06 -12.99
CA ILE A 159 -13.45 -4.27 -11.91
C ILE A 159 -12.21 -3.57 -12.47
N PRO A 160 -12.11 -2.22 -12.40
CA PRO A 160 -10.88 -1.53 -12.76
C PRO A 160 -9.77 -1.89 -11.78
N ILE A 161 -8.58 -2.22 -12.31
CA ILE A 161 -7.43 -2.60 -11.46
C ILE A 161 -6.41 -1.48 -11.54
N THR A 162 -6.42 -0.58 -10.57
CA THR A 162 -5.47 0.55 -10.52
C THR A 162 -4.14 0.16 -9.92
N HIS A 163 -4.11 -0.86 -9.05
CA HIS A 163 -2.91 -1.40 -8.42
C HIS A 163 -3.15 -2.80 -7.85
N LEU A 164 -2.06 -3.43 -7.43
CA LEU A 164 -2.04 -4.68 -6.67
C LEU A 164 -1.36 -4.45 -5.33
N ASP A 165 -1.85 -5.07 -4.29
CA ASP A 165 -1.20 -5.15 -2.98
C ASP A 165 -1.32 -6.56 -2.38
N SER A 166 -1.07 -6.77 -1.08
CA SER A 166 -0.95 -8.11 -0.51
C SER A 166 -1.66 -8.25 0.83
N HIS A 167 -2.74 -9.01 0.85
CA HIS A 167 -3.40 -9.40 2.10
C HIS A 167 -2.41 -10.06 3.08
N MET A 168 -2.42 -9.59 4.34
CA MET A 168 -1.51 -10.01 5.42
C MET A 168 -0.01 -9.95 5.05
N GLY A 169 0.38 -9.16 4.06
CA GLY A 169 1.77 -9.06 3.62
C GLY A 169 2.38 -10.36 3.08
N THR A 170 1.57 -11.34 2.69
CA THR A 170 2.03 -12.68 2.28
C THR A 170 3.06 -12.63 1.14
N LEU A 171 2.89 -11.72 0.19
CA LEU A 171 3.78 -11.57 -0.96
C LEU A 171 5.13 -10.93 -0.59
N PHE A 172 5.21 -10.24 0.54
CA PHE A 172 6.44 -9.65 1.06
C PHE A 172 7.24 -10.62 1.96
N ALA A 173 6.62 -11.72 2.37
CA ALA A 173 7.22 -12.67 3.31
C ALA A 173 8.34 -13.54 2.72
N HIS A 174 8.40 -13.66 1.37
CA HIS A 174 9.43 -14.43 0.68
C HIS A 174 9.88 -13.75 -0.63
N PRO A 175 11.20 -13.68 -0.91
CA PRO A 175 11.71 -13.02 -2.14
C PRO A 175 11.15 -13.62 -3.44
N ASP A 176 10.91 -14.92 -3.51
CA ASP A 176 10.35 -15.56 -4.70
C ASP A 176 8.86 -15.21 -4.88
N TYR A 177 8.11 -15.06 -3.80
CA TYR A 177 6.72 -14.60 -3.87
C TYR A 177 6.66 -13.15 -4.38
N PHE A 178 7.52 -12.29 -3.84
CA PHE A 178 7.62 -10.91 -4.31
C PHE A 178 8.03 -10.84 -5.80
N ARG A 179 8.96 -11.68 -6.25
CA ARG A 179 9.32 -11.76 -7.69
C ARG A 179 8.13 -12.13 -8.57
N ARG A 180 7.29 -13.09 -8.14
CA ARG A 180 6.09 -13.48 -8.91
C ARG A 180 5.05 -12.36 -8.93
N TYR A 181 4.87 -11.68 -7.83
CA TYR A 181 4.03 -10.50 -7.71
C TYR A 181 4.50 -9.36 -8.63
N ALA A 182 5.78 -8.99 -8.55
CA ALA A 182 6.36 -7.97 -9.41
C ALA A 182 6.28 -8.36 -10.90
N LYS A 183 6.55 -9.61 -11.24
CA LYS A 183 6.41 -10.14 -12.60
C LYS A 183 5.01 -9.91 -13.16
N VAL A 184 3.96 -10.28 -12.42
CA VAL A 184 2.57 -10.11 -12.89
C VAL A 184 2.23 -8.62 -13.05
N GLY A 185 2.58 -7.76 -12.08
CA GLY A 185 2.36 -6.33 -12.19
C GLY A 185 3.06 -5.71 -13.40
N ILE A 186 4.33 -6.05 -13.63
CA ILE A 186 5.11 -5.56 -14.78
C ILE A 186 4.52 -6.04 -16.10
N GLU A 187 4.23 -7.33 -16.25
CA GLU A 187 3.65 -7.90 -17.47
C GLU A 187 2.29 -7.29 -17.83
N LYS A 188 1.46 -7.04 -16.82
CA LYS A 188 0.13 -6.46 -16.97
C LYS A 188 0.13 -4.92 -17.01
N GLN A 189 1.29 -4.28 -16.74
CA GLN A 189 1.41 -2.83 -16.56
C GLN A 189 0.45 -2.30 -15.49
N ILE A 190 0.28 -3.06 -14.40
CA ILE A 190 -0.51 -2.68 -13.23
C ILE A 190 0.46 -2.27 -12.12
N PRO A 191 0.33 -1.06 -11.55
CA PRO A 191 1.08 -0.63 -10.37
C PRO A 191 1.04 -1.67 -9.25
N ILE A 192 2.13 -1.82 -8.52
CA ILE A 192 2.20 -2.70 -7.37
C ILE A 192 2.65 -1.94 -6.13
N LEU A 193 2.09 -2.27 -4.98
CA LEU A 193 2.56 -1.71 -3.71
C LEU A 193 4.01 -2.15 -3.47
N ALA A 194 4.92 -1.19 -3.53
CA ALA A 194 6.33 -1.37 -3.22
C ALA A 194 6.91 -0.05 -2.68
N PRO A 195 7.16 0.07 -1.37
CA PRO A 195 7.86 1.22 -0.82
C PRO A 195 9.36 1.13 -1.13
N GLY A 196 9.97 2.25 -1.52
CA GLY A 196 11.38 2.25 -1.93
C GLY A 196 12.11 3.57 -1.75
N GLY A 197 11.45 4.57 -1.16
CA GLY A 197 12.06 5.87 -0.85
C GLY A 197 12.72 5.90 0.53
N HIS A 198 12.32 6.83 1.39
CA HIS A 198 12.90 6.95 2.73
C HIS A 198 12.50 5.82 3.69
N MET A 199 11.39 5.12 3.44
CA MET A 199 10.92 3.92 4.15
C MET A 199 10.93 4.06 5.68
N THR A 200 10.58 5.24 6.20
CA THR A 200 10.67 5.54 7.64
C THR A 200 9.75 4.64 8.47
N TYR A 201 8.47 4.55 8.07
CA TYR A 201 7.49 3.71 8.76
C TYR A 201 7.63 2.26 8.33
N ALA A 202 7.83 1.98 7.03
CA ALA A 202 8.03 0.62 6.55
C ALA A 202 9.21 -0.09 7.23
N ALA A 203 10.33 0.60 7.45
CA ALA A 203 11.48 0.03 8.17
C ALA A 203 11.21 -0.12 9.66
N GLN A 204 10.51 0.83 10.29
CA GLN A 204 10.18 0.79 11.72
C GLN A 204 9.22 -0.37 12.05
N GLU A 205 8.22 -0.59 11.19
CA GLU A 205 7.13 -1.54 11.42
C GLU A 205 7.47 -2.95 10.91
N ASN A 206 8.25 -3.06 9.83
CA ASN A 206 8.52 -4.32 9.13
C ASN A 206 10.02 -4.72 9.10
N GLY A 207 10.91 -3.91 9.68
CA GLY A 207 12.31 -4.23 9.89
C GLY A 207 13.03 -4.74 8.64
N GLU A 208 13.66 -5.92 8.75
CA GLU A 208 14.43 -6.52 7.66
C GLU A 208 13.62 -6.85 6.39
N ALA A 209 12.30 -7.04 6.49
CA ALA A 209 11.47 -7.32 5.33
C ALA A 209 11.46 -6.14 4.35
N ALA A 210 11.42 -4.91 4.86
CA ALA A 210 11.48 -3.69 4.06
C ALA A 210 12.82 -3.59 3.29
N GLU A 211 13.94 -3.89 3.94
CA GLU A 211 15.28 -3.87 3.29
C GLU A 211 15.39 -4.88 2.14
N LYS A 212 14.75 -6.04 2.26
CA LYS A 212 14.74 -7.09 1.22
C LYS A 212 14.03 -6.68 -0.06
N LEU A 213 13.21 -5.63 -0.03
CA LEU A 213 12.48 -5.13 -1.20
C LEU A 213 13.35 -4.20 -2.07
N LYS A 214 14.33 -3.52 -1.50
CA LYS A 214 15.16 -2.52 -2.21
C LYS A 214 15.70 -2.99 -3.58
N PRO A 215 16.22 -4.23 -3.75
CA PRO A 215 16.71 -4.68 -5.05
C PRO A 215 15.64 -4.74 -6.15
N PHE A 216 14.37 -4.91 -5.78
CA PHE A 216 13.26 -5.02 -6.71
C PHE A 216 12.66 -3.67 -7.10
N VAL A 217 12.76 -2.68 -6.22
CA VAL A 217 12.16 -1.35 -6.40
C VAL A 217 12.63 -0.68 -7.69
N GLN A 218 13.94 -0.72 -7.94
CA GLN A 218 14.50 -0.13 -9.17
C GLN A 218 13.99 -0.85 -10.43
N GLN A 219 13.84 -2.18 -10.39
CA GLN A 219 13.29 -2.95 -11.52
C GLN A 219 11.83 -2.57 -11.80
N ILE A 220 11.03 -2.34 -10.76
CA ILE A 220 9.64 -1.89 -10.88
C ILE A 220 9.59 -0.51 -11.55
N TRP A 221 10.43 0.41 -11.08
CA TRP A 221 10.53 1.75 -11.67
C TRP A 221 10.98 1.70 -13.12
N ASP A 222 12.03 0.94 -13.44
CA ASP A 222 12.59 0.82 -14.79
C ASP A 222 11.60 0.15 -15.76
N ALA A 223 10.71 -0.68 -15.24
CA ALA A 223 9.61 -1.27 -16.01
C ALA A 223 8.44 -0.30 -16.29
N GLY A 224 8.55 0.97 -15.83
CA GLY A 224 7.55 2.01 -16.10
C GLY A 224 6.42 2.08 -15.07
N LEU A 225 6.53 1.37 -13.94
CA LEU A 225 5.55 1.42 -12.87
C LEU A 225 5.94 2.46 -11.79
N PRO A 226 4.97 3.10 -11.13
CA PRO A 226 5.25 3.98 -10.00
C PRO A 226 5.71 3.21 -8.78
N VAL A 227 6.48 3.88 -7.94
CA VAL A 227 6.94 3.44 -6.63
C VAL A 227 6.57 4.51 -5.61
N ILE A 228 6.26 4.13 -4.37
CA ILE A 228 6.00 5.07 -3.27
C ILE A 228 7.22 5.20 -2.35
N ASP A 229 7.26 6.28 -1.56
CA ASP A 229 8.41 6.54 -0.68
C ASP A 229 8.30 5.81 0.66
N ASP A 230 7.09 5.60 1.17
CA ASP A 230 6.87 4.97 2.48
C ASP A 230 5.52 4.26 2.58
N LEU A 231 5.38 3.38 3.57
CA LEU A 231 4.17 2.63 3.89
C LEU A 231 3.99 2.58 5.41
N HIS A 232 2.80 2.93 5.89
CA HIS A 232 2.40 2.80 7.29
C HIS A 232 1.30 1.74 7.43
N THR A 233 1.52 0.71 8.26
CA THR A 233 0.63 -0.44 8.43
C THR A 233 0.08 -0.59 9.86
N ASP A 234 0.65 0.11 10.85
CA ASP A 234 0.35 -0.07 12.28
C ASP A 234 -1.01 0.49 12.74
N SER A 235 -1.76 1.17 11.85
CA SER A 235 -3.09 1.71 12.16
C SER A 235 -4.06 0.65 12.68
N TYR A 236 -3.90 -0.61 12.24
CA TYR A 236 -4.73 -1.73 12.67
C TYR A 236 -4.68 -1.97 14.19
N GLY A 237 -3.51 -1.82 14.80
CA GLY A 237 -3.26 -2.02 16.23
C GLY A 237 -3.68 -0.84 17.13
N TRP A 238 -4.09 0.30 16.57
CA TRP A 238 -4.47 1.45 17.37
C TRP A 238 -5.80 1.23 18.12
N PRO A 239 -5.95 1.76 19.34
CA PRO A 239 -7.23 1.78 20.03
C PRO A 239 -8.30 2.47 19.17
N ALA A 240 -9.47 1.88 19.08
CA ALA A 240 -10.51 2.30 18.12
C ALA A 240 -10.98 3.75 18.32
N ASP A 241 -11.08 4.18 19.56
CA ASP A 241 -11.51 5.54 19.97
C ASP A 241 -10.42 6.60 19.79
N GLU A 242 -9.14 6.19 19.70
CA GLU A 242 -8.00 7.09 19.50
C GLU A 242 -7.61 7.26 18.02
N LYS A 243 -8.19 6.47 17.10
CA LYS A 243 -7.75 6.45 15.70
C LYS A 243 -7.84 7.81 15.00
N PRO A 244 -8.86 8.65 15.18
CA PRO A 244 -8.91 9.97 14.57
C PRO A 244 -7.74 10.87 15.02
N GLU A 245 -7.43 10.92 16.32
CA GLU A 245 -6.35 11.71 16.90
C GLU A 245 -4.97 11.18 16.49
N ARG A 246 -4.82 9.85 16.46
CA ARG A 246 -3.57 9.20 16.02
C ARG A 246 -3.30 9.46 14.54
N LEU A 247 -4.33 9.37 13.69
CA LEU A 247 -4.18 9.71 12.28
C LEU A 247 -3.82 11.18 12.09
N ALA A 248 -4.50 12.09 12.77
CA ALA A 248 -4.17 13.52 12.70
C ALA A 248 -2.73 13.81 13.19
N THR A 249 -2.25 13.08 14.19
CA THR A 249 -0.87 13.18 14.69
C THR A 249 0.13 12.63 13.68
N LEU A 250 -0.15 11.46 13.10
CA LEU A 250 0.68 10.84 12.06
C LEU A 250 0.82 11.76 10.85
N LEU A 251 -0.29 12.31 10.36
CA LEU A 251 -0.31 13.21 9.21
C LEU A 251 0.59 14.44 9.40
N LYS A 252 0.66 15.00 10.62
CA LYS A 252 1.56 16.12 10.96
C LYS A 252 3.04 15.71 11.01
N ALA A 253 3.35 14.43 11.17
CA ALA A 253 4.70 13.90 11.32
C ALA A 253 5.26 13.28 10.03
N LEU A 254 4.47 13.20 8.97
CA LEU A 254 4.89 12.62 7.70
C LEU A 254 6.06 13.41 7.09
N LYS A 255 6.97 12.69 6.48
CA LYS A 255 8.07 13.26 5.68
C LYS A 255 7.59 13.56 4.26
N PRO A 256 8.25 14.52 3.57
CA PRO A 256 8.03 14.72 2.14
C PRO A 256 8.23 13.44 1.31
N GLY A 257 7.42 13.29 0.28
CA GLY A 257 7.34 12.08 -0.55
C GLY A 257 5.95 11.47 -0.50
N ILE A 258 5.78 10.28 -1.09
CA ILE A 258 4.50 9.57 -1.17
C ILE A 258 4.42 8.52 -0.09
N THR A 259 3.48 8.67 0.86
CA THR A 259 3.21 7.67 1.90
C THR A 259 1.82 7.07 1.71
N GLN A 260 1.73 5.74 1.66
CA GLN A 260 0.44 5.04 1.80
C GLN A 260 0.21 4.67 3.26
N ILE A 261 -1.02 4.89 3.75
CA ILE A 261 -1.46 4.53 5.10
C ILE A 261 -2.64 3.56 4.96
N LEU A 262 -2.53 2.38 5.58
CA LEU A 262 -3.52 1.31 5.48
C LEU A 262 -4.60 1.45 6.55
N PHE A 263 -5.85 1.19 6.15
CA PHE A 263 -7.03 1.09 7.00
C PHE A 263 -7.89 -0.09 6.58
N TYR A 264 -8.81 -0.50 7.45
CA TYR A 264 -9.70 -1.65 7.26
C TYR A 264 -11.14 -1.26 7.60
N ALA A 265 -11.57 -0.08 7.15
CA ALA A 265 -12.85 0.53 7.51
C ALA A 265 -14.03 -0.41 7.28
N SER A 266 -14.86 -0.56 8.30
CA SER A 266 -16.07 -1.39 8.23
C SER A 266 -17.24 -0.74 8.97
N GLU A 267 -18.43 -0.82 8.38
CA GLU A 267 -19.66 -0.40 9.03
C GLU A 267 -20.03 -1.43 10.12
N PRO A 268 -20.42 -1.00 11.34
CA PRO A 268 -20.88 -1.90 12.38
C PRO A 268 -22.12 -2.69 11.96
N SER A 269 -22.14 -3.99 12.30
CA SER A 269 -23.32 -4.84 12.12
C SER A 269 -23.34 -5.99 13.12
N ASP A 270 -24.49 -6.64 13.32
CA ASP A 270 -24.62 -7.80 14.21
C ASP A 270 -23.87 -9.04 13.69
N VAL A 271 -23.62 -9.11 12.38
CA VAL A 271 -22.94 -10.26 11.74
C VAL A 271 -21.42 -10.11 11.79
N PHE A 272 -20.91 -8.90 11.67
CA PHE A 272 -19.48 -8.68 11.51
C PHE A 272 -18.61 -9.20 12.69
N PRO A 273 -19.03 -9.08 13.97
CA PRO A 273 -18.32 -9.67 15.10
C PRO A 273 -18.27 -11.22 15.08
N LEU A 274 -19.16 -11.86 14.31
CA LEU A 274 -19.15 -13.31 14.12
C LEU A 274 -18.09 -13.75 13.08
N ILE A 275 -17.65 -12.83 12.23
CA ILE A 275 -16.61 -13.05 11.23
C ILE A 275 -15.23 -12.85 11.86
N THR A 276 -15.03 -11.71 12.52
CA THR A 276 -13.71 -11.30 13.04
C THR A 276 -13.80 -10.61 14.41
N GLY A 277 -12.78 -10.79 15.23
CA GLY A 277 -12.65 -10.09 16.52
C GLY A 277 -12.20 -8.62 16.39
N SER A 278 -11.95 -8.12 15.17
CA SER A 278 -11.45 -6.75 14.93
C SER A 278 -12.55 -5.73 14.58
N SER A 279 -13.82 -6.05 14.79
CA SER A 279 -14.94 -5.17 14.39
C SER A 279 -14.83 -3.75 14.99
N GLU A 280 -14.46 -3.61 16.26
CA GLU A 280 -14.29 -2.30 16.90
C GLU A 280 -13.10 -1.52 16.32
N SER A 281 -11.97 -2.18 16.07
CA SER A 281 -10.82 -1.55 15.42
C SER A 281 -11.17 -1.02 14.02
N ARG A 282 -11.90 -1.81 13.23
CA ARG A 282 -12.32 -1.45 11.87
C ARG A 282 -13.38 -0.34 11.83
N LYS A 283 -14.28 -0.31 12.81
CA LYS A 283 -15.16 0.83 13.06
C LYS A 283 -14.36 2.10 13.38
N GLY A 284 -13.32 1.97 14.19
CA GLY A 284 -12.39 3.07 14.48
C GLY A 284 -11.71 3.61 13.22
N ASP A 285 -11.36 2.75 12.26
CA ASP A 285 -10.83 3.16 10.96
C ASP A 285 -11.84 3.98 10.16
N LEU A 286 -13.11 3.54 10.10
CA LEU A 286 -14.17 4.31 9.47
C LEU A 286 -14.34 5.68 10.13
N ASN A 287 -14.36 5.72 11.47
CA ASN A 287 -14.46 6.97 12.22
C ASN A 287 -13.27 7.90 11.95
N ALA A 288 -12.05 7.38 11.83
CA ALA A 288 -10.87 8.18 11.51
C ALA A 288 -10.96 8.76 10.10
N LEU A 289 -11.30 7.93 9.11
CA LEU A 289 -11.39 8.36 7.71
C LEU A 289 -12.56 9.34 7.44
N THR A 290 -13.61 9.33 8.26
CA THR A 290 -14.74 10.27 8.15
C THR A 290 -14.66 11.45 9.13
N SER A 291 -13.59 11.54 9.94
CA SER A 291 -13.42 12.56 10.97
C SER A 291 -13.22 13.96 10.39
N PRO A 292 -14.00 14.97 10.83
CA PRO A 292 -13.73 16.38 10.50
C PRO A 292 -12.32 16.84 10.93
N MET A 293 -11.83 16.41 12.10
CA MET A 293 -10.48 16.72 12.59
C MET A 293 -9.39 16.25 11.62
N VAL A 294 -9.51 15.03 11.07
CA VAL A 294 -8.56 14.50 10.11
C VAL A 294 -8.61 15.31 8.81
N ARG A 295 -9.80 15.66 8.33
CA ARG A 295 -9.97 16.51 7.15
C ARG A 295 -9.36 17.89 7.33
N GLU A 296 -9.59 18.53 8.48
CA GLU A 296 -8.98 19.82 8.83
C GLU A 296 -7.45 19.71 8.89
N THR A 297 -6.92 18.65 9.50
CA THR A 297 -5.47 18.40 9.54
C THR A 297 -4.85 18.29 8.14
N ILE A 298 -5.50 17.59 7.21
CA ILE A 298 -5.05 17.48 5.81
C ILE A 298 -4.96 18.87 5.17
N ILE A 299 -5.97 19.71 5.38
CA ILE A 299 -6.02 21.07 4.83
C ILE A 299 -4.93 21.96 5.47
N ASP A 300 -4.83 21.98 6.79
CA ASP A 300 -3.91 22.84 7.54
C ASP A 300 -2.44 22.49 7.25
N GLN A 301 -2.14 21.21 7.11
CA GLN A 301 -0.80 20.73 6.77
C GLN A 301 -0.52 20.75 5.26
N LYS A 302 -1.48 21.17 4.42
CA LYS A 302 -1.38 21.18 2.96
C LYS A 302 -0.99 19.82 2.36
N ILE A 303 -1.49 18.75 2.96
CA ILE A 303 -1.24 17.39 2.48
C ILE A 303 -1.93 17.19 1.14
N ILE A 304 -1.22 16.65 0.18
CA ILE A 304 -1.73 16.32 -1.14
C ILE A 304 -2.26 14.89 -1.11
N LEU A 305 -3.57 14.72 -1.23
CA LEU A 305 -4.16 13.40 -1.41
C LEU A 305 -4.02 12.96 -2.86
N THR A 306 -3.62 11.69 -3.06
CA THR A 306 -3.43 11.10 -4.39
C THR A 306 -3.99 9.68 -4.47
N THR A 307 -3.93 9.08 -5.66
CA THR A 307 -4.42 7.75 -5.99
C THR A 307 -3.37 6.97 -6.78
N TRP A 308 -3.45 5.64 -6.80
CA TRP A 308 -2.60 4.80 -7.66
C TRP A 308 -2.78 5.10 -9.15
N LYS A 309 -4.01 5.43 -9.55
CA LYS A 309 -4.31 5.88 -10.91
C LYS A 309 -3.50 7.13 -11.27
N GLU A 310 -3.51 8.16 -10.41
CA GLU A 310 -2.71 9.38 -10.62
C GLU A 310 -1.21 9.07 -10.62
N LEU A 311 -0.72 8.21 -9.70
CA LEU A 311 0.69 7.80 -9.70
C LEU A 311 1.09 7.22 -11.06
N MET A 312 0.27 6.32 -11.62
CA MET A 312 0.54 5.72 -12.94
C MET A 312 0.46 6.74 -14.08
N GLU A 313 -0.48 7.67 -14.05
CA GLU A 313 -0.60 8.76 -15.02
C GLU A 313 0.64 9.67 -14.99
N ARG A 314 1.14 10.02 -13.81
CA ARG A 314 2.38 10.79 -13.63
C ARG A 314 3.59 9.99 -14.09
N ARG A 315 3.68 8.69 -13.73
CA ARG A 315 4.78 7.82 -14.14
C ARG A 315 4.91 7.72 -15.66
N ARG A 316 3.80 7.68 -16.39
CA ARG A 316 3.79 7.69 -17.87
C ARG A 316 4.31 8.99 -18.49
N LYS A 317 4.23 10.12 -17.77
CA LYS A 317 4.69 11.44 -18.25
C LYS A 317 6.20 11.65 -17.98
N VAL A 318 6.75 11.01 -16.97
CA VAL A 318 8.18 11.06 -16.67
C VAL A 318 8.86 9.89 -17.37
N GLN A 319 9.50 10.18 -18.49
CA GLN A 319 10.25 9.16 -19.25
C GLN A 319 11.50 8.71 -18.49
N PRO A 320 11.99 7.47 -18.75
CA PRO A 320 13.20 6.95 -18.11
C PRO A 320 14.44 7.76 -18.44
#